data_dc58ae0a40ae09414822bb8b219e9ee5
#
_entry.id   dc58ae0a40ae09414822bb8b219e9ee5
#
_cell.length_a   1.000
_cell.length_b   1.000
_cell.length_c   1.000
_cell.angle_alpha   90.00
_cell.angle_beta   90.00
_cell.angle_gamma   90.00
#
_symmetry.space_group_name_H-M   'P 1'
#
loop_
_entity.id
_entity.type
_entity.pdbx_description
1 polymer ?
#
loop_
_entity_poly.entity_id
_entity_poly.type
_entity_poly.pdbx_seq_one_letter_code
_entity_poly.pdbx_strand_id
1 'polypeptide(L)'
;MSVLALAASGRGLVDPAEAVIRADDEALLRGRAAFETLRVYGGRPFRLEAHLDRLTASAESIGLPPVERLRVQVLAGLVLPKANRGDASLRLVWTAGPPEGPPSGLALLSEVPEWIEPARERGATAVSLLGVRAAVPWLLPGVKSTSYAVNMAAEAEAKSRGADEAVFVDGDGIVLEGTVTNVWWRHGDTLRTPSLDLGILAGVTRATLIELAPACGYTVEEGAFALRDLLEAEEAFTSSSVREVMPLVEIDGRALGRGPASEQLQKALRELAAASS
;
A
#
# COMPACT_ATOMS: atom_id res chain seq x y z
N MET A 1 -6.91 -4.96 14.61
CA MET A 1 -6.54 -3.54 14.37
C MET A 1 -7.65 -2.69 14.97
N SER A 2 -7.35 -2.00 16.07
CA SER A 2 -8.34 -1.15 16.76
C SER A 2 -8.48 0.18 16.02
N VAL A 3 -9.72 0.66 15.87
CA VAL A 3 -10.01 1.98 15.34
C VAL A 3 -9.85 3.00 16.46
N LEU A 4 -9.03 4.02 16.24
CA LEU A 4 -8.76 5.10 17.19
C LEU A 4 -9.71 6.30 17.00
N ALA A 5 -10.04 6.61 15.75
CA ALA A 5 -10.92 7.70 15.40
C ALA A 5 -11.47 7.59 13.97
N LEU A 6 -12.63 8.15 13.73
CA LEU A 6 -13.26 8.31 12.42
C LEU A 6 -13.75 9.76 12.27
N ALA A 7 -13.49 10.36 11.10
CA ALA A 7 -14.09 11.61 10.69
C ALA A 7 -14.76 11.45 9.31
N ALA A 8 -15.93 12.07 9.13
CA ALA A 8 -16.70 12.00 7.91
C ALA A 8 -17.09 13.39 7.40
N SER A 9 -17.18 13.55 6.08
CA SER A 9 -17.61 14.79 5.43
C SER A 9 -18.96 15.29 5.97
N GLY A 10 -19.01 16.58 6.31
CA GLY A 10 -20.21 17.22 6.83
C GLY A 10 -20.59 16.85 8.26
N ARG A 11 -19.87 15.91 8.91
CA ARG A 11 -20.18 15.43 10.27
C ARG A 11 -19.05 15.66 11.28
N GLY A 12 -17.80 15.86 10.81
CA GLY A 12 -16.63 15.95 11.67
C GLY A 12 -16.24 14.59 12.29
N LEU A 13 -15.77 14.61 13.54
CA LEU A 13 -15.52 13.37 14.30
C LEU A 13 -16.85 12.67 14.61
N VAL A 14 -16.89 11.37 14.37
CA VAL A 14 -18.05 10.50 14.62
C VAL A 14 -17.60 9.23 15.36
N ASP A 15 -18.54 8.56 16.02
CA ASP A 15 -18.28 7.24 16.59
C ASP A 15 -17.95 6.25 15.44
N PRO A 16 -16.86 5.49 15.53
CA PRO A 16 -16.52 4.48 14.52
C PRO A 16 -17.62 3.42 14.28
N ALA A 17 -18.53 3.23 15.23
CA ALA A 17 -19.67 2.33 15.09
C ALA A 17 -20.84 2.91 14.29
N GLU A 18 -20.81 4.22 14.02
CA GLU A 18 -21.89 4.86 13.26
C GLU A 18 -21.79 4.55 11.74
N ALA A 19 -22.95 4.43 11.10
CA ALA A 19 -23.03 4.34 9.64
C ALA A 19 -22.75 5.72 9.02
N VAL A 20 -21.64 5.86 8.34
CA VAL A 20 -21.19 7.12 7.71
C VAL A 20 -21.31 7.13 6.19
N ILE A 21 -21.45 5.96 5.56
CA ILE A 21 -21.71 5.80 4.12
C ILE A 21 -23.16 5.36 3.95
N ARG A 22 -23.88 6.03 3.07
CA ARG A 22 -25.26 5.66 2.76
C ARG A 22 -25.30 4.34 1.97
N ALA A 23 -26.39 3.59 2.14
CA ALA A 23 -26.56 2.29 1.47
C ALA A 23 -26.65 2.39 -0.07
N ASP A 24 -27.00 3.55 -0.60
CA ASP A 24 -27.11 3.86 -2.02
C ASP A 24 -25.82 4.50 -2.62
N ASP A 25 -24.76 4.66 -1.84
CA ASP A 25 -23.44 5.07 -2.35
C ASP A 25 -22.79 3.93 -3.18
N GLU A 26 -22.28 4.23 -4.36
CA GLU A 26 -21.59 3.24 -5.19
C GLU A 26 -20.31 2.70 -4.56
N ALA A 27 -19.73 3.40 -3.59
CA ALA A 27 -18.64 2.87 -2.77
C ALA A 27 -19.04 1.57 -2.06
N LEU A 28 -20.29 1.51 -1.54
CA LEU A 28 -20.84 0.30 -0.91
C LEU A 28 -21.34 -0.71 -1.94
N LEU A 29 -22.09 -0.23 -2.94
CA LEU A 29 -22.76 -1.13 -3.89
C LEU A 29 -21.82 -1.79 -4.90
N ARG A 30 -20.72 -1.13 -5.28
CA ARG A 30 -19.82 -1.53 -6.37
C ARG A 30 -18.34 -1.42 -6.07
N GLY A 31 -17.95 -1.00 -4.86
CA GLY A 31 -16.55 -0.72 -4.54
C GLY A 31 -15.98 0.49 -5.32
N ARG A 32 -16.83 1.41 -5.81
CA ARG A 32 -16.41 2.59 -6.56
C ARG A 32 -16.07 3.73 -5.61
N ALA A 33 -14.92 3.59 -4.95
CA ALA A 33 -14.28 4.64 -4.17
C ALA A 33 -12.77 4.55 -4.33
N ALA A 34 -12.09 5.69 -4.28
CA ALA A 34 -10.63 5.75 -4.18
C ALA A 34 -10.23 5.81 -2.71
N PHE A 35 -9.10 5.18 -2.37
CA PHE A 35 -8.61 5.25 -1.01
C PHE A 35 -7.10 5.33 -0.93
N GLU A 36 -6.62 5.86 0.19
CA GLU A 36 -5.22 5.82 0.58
C GLU A 36 -5.05 5.18 1.95
N THR A 37 -3.89 4.63 2.20
CA THR A 37 -3.47 4.20 3.52
C THR A 37 -2.02 4.59 3.71
N LEU A 38 -1.76 5.37 4.75
CA LEU A 38 -0.43 5.88 5.06
C LEU A 38 -0.09 5.68 6.53
N ARG A 39 1.19 5.59 6.81
CA ARG A 39 1.68 5.51 8.18
C ARG A 39 1.77 6.91 8.79
N VAL A 40 1.42 6.98 10.05
CA VAL A 40 1.60 8.13 10.92
C VAL A 40 2.73 7.80 11.87
N TYR A 41 3.76 8.62 11.94
CA TYR A 41 4.88 8.48 12.86
C TYR A 41 4.83 9.62 13.87
N GLY A 42 4.81 9.28 15.16
CA GLY A 42 4.76 10.29 16.21
C GLY A 42 3.59 11.29 16.10
N GLY A 43 2.47 10.87 15.54
CA GLY A 43 1.28 11.71 15.29
C GLY A 43 1.32 12.48 13.97
N ARG A 44 2.33 12.32 13.11
CA ARG A 44 2.47 13.02 11.82
C ARG A 44 2.33 12.06 10.64
N PRO A 45 1.48 12.37 9.65
CA PRO A 45 1.29 11.53 8.48
C PRO A 45 2.50 11.64 7.54
N PHE A 46 3.11 10.50 7.21
CA PHE A 46 4.28 10.45 6.34
C PHE A 46 3.87 10.63 4.87
N ARG A 47 4.53 11.56 4.16
CA ARG A 47 4.31 11.81 2.72
C ARG A 47 2.84 12.06 2.35
N LEU A 48 2.08 12.78 3.18
CA LEU A 48 0.65 13.03 2.96
C LEU A 48 0.34 13.58 1.57
N GLU A 49 1.13 14.53 1.07
CA GLU A 49 0.88 15.14 -0.25
C GLU A 49 1.00 14.13 -1.38
N ALA A 50 2.02 13.27 -1.38
CA ALA A 50 2.17 12.21 -2.37
C ALA A 50 0.99 11.21 -2.34
N HIS A 51 0.45 10.92 -1.15
CA HIS A 51 -0.76 10.12 -1.00
C HIS A 51 -2.00 10.84 -1.54
N LEU A 52 -2.13 12.15 -1.34
CA LEU A 52 -3.24 12.94 -1.89
C LEU A 52 -3.15 13.06 -3.41
N ASP A 53 -1.95 13.17 -3.98
CA ASP A 53 -1.75 13.15 -5.43
C ASP A 53 -2.25 11.82 -6.02
N ARG A 54 -1.86 10.70 -5.41
CA ARG A 54 -2.29 9.37 -5.87
C ARG A 54 -3.79 9.12 -5.63
N LEU A 55 -4.36 9.63 -4.53
CA LEU A 55 -5.81 9.59 -4.30
C LEU A 55 -6.56 10.31 -5.42
N THR A 56 -6.07 11.48 -5.82
CA THR A 56 -6.65 12.28 -6.90
C THR A 56 -6.58 11.53 -8.23
N ALA A 57 -5.41 11.01 -8.60
CA ALA A 57 -5.24 10.23 -9.82
C ALA A 57 -6.12 8.96 -9.84
N SER A 58 -6.23 8.25 -8.71
CA SER A 58 -7.10 7.08 -8.60
C SER A 58 -8.58 7.46 -8.73
N ALA A 59 -9.01 8.55 -8.11
CA ALA A 59 -10.39 9.05 -8.21
C ALA A 59 -10.75 9.44 -9.65
N GLU A 60 -9.87 10.15 -10.34
CA GLU A 60 -10.03 10.49 -11.75
C GLU A 60 -10.18 9.26 -12.63
N SER A 61 -9.30 8.27 -12.44
CA SER A 61 -9.27 7.05 -13.25
C SER A 61 -10.58 6.25 -13.17
N ILE A 62 -11.28 6.27 -12.03
CA ILE A 62 -12.57 5.58 -11.87
C ILE A 62 -13.79 6.51 -12.02
N GLY A 63 -13.56 7.73 -12.54
CA GLY A 63 -14.61 8.69 -12.84
C GLY A 63 -15.36 9.21 -11.60
N LEU A 64 -14.67 9.36 -10.47
CA LEU A 64 -15.23 10.04 -9.30
C LEU A 64 -15.19 11.56 -9.49
N PRO A 65 -16.04 12.29 -8.77
CA PRO A 65 -15.91 13.74 -8.67
C PRO A 65 -14.50 14.13 -8.18
N PRO A 66 -13.99 15.31 -8.60
CA PRO A 66 -12.67 15.78 -8.18
C PRO A 66 -12.47 15.70 -6.66
N VAL A 67 -11.31 15.23 -6.24
CA VAL A 67 -10.98 15.14 -4.81
C VAL A 67 -10.83 16.54 -4.24
N GLU A 68 -11.66 16.88 -3.27
CA GLU A 68 -11.53 18.14 -2.51
C GLU A 68 -10.41 17.99 -1.48
N ARG A 69 -9.16 18.17 -1.92
CA ARG A 69 -7.95 17.93 -1.11
C ARG A 69 -8.02 18.60 0.27
N LEU A 70 -8.41 19.87 0.32
CA LEU A 70 -8.55 20.60 1.59
C LEU A 70 -9.54 19.91 2.54
N ARG A 71 -10.66 19.42 2.02
CA ARG A 71 -11.63 18.66 2.83
C ARG A 71 -11.01 17.38 3.39
N VAL A 72 -10.29 16.62 2.56
CA VAL A 72 -9.61 15.39 3.00
C VAL A 72 -8.52 15.70 4.04
N GLN A 73 -7.75 16.76 3.86
CA GLN A 73 -6.76 17.23 4.84
C GLN A 73 -7.41 17.65 6.16
N VAL A 74 -8.55 18.35 6.13
CA VAL A 74 -9.32 18.71 7.34
C VAL A 74 -9.78 17.45 8.07
N LEU A 75 -10.33 16.46 7.38
CA LEU A 75 -10.73 15.18 7.98
C LEU A 75 -9.54 14.44 8.62
N ALA A 76 -8.40 14.39 7.94
CA ALA A 76 -7.16 13.85 8.50
C ALA A 76 -6.75 14.61 9.78
N GLY A 77 -6.78 15.94 9.73
CA GLY A 77 -6.44 16.80 10.88
C GLY A 77 -7.33 16.58 12.10
N LEU A 78 -8.58 16.18 11.92
CA LEU A 78 -9.49 15.85 13.02
C LEU A 78 -9.13 14.55 13.73
N VAL A 79 -8.66 13.52 13.00
CA VAL A 79 -8.36 12.20 13.59
C VAL A 79 -6.93 12.08 14.10
N LEU A 80 -5.95 12.76 13.47
CA LEU A 80 -4.52 12.66 13.80
C LEU A 80 -4.19 12.90 15.30
N PRO A 81 -4.80 13.86 16.01
CA PRO A 81 -4.54 14.05 17.44
C PRO A 81 -4.82 12.82 18.30
N LYS A 82 -5.68 11.90 17.82
CA LYS A 82 -6.03 10.66 18.53
C LYS A 82 -4.92 9.59 18.48
N ALA A 83 -3.88 9.79 17.66
CA ALA A 83 -2.67 8.96 17.71
C ALA A 83 -1.84 9.17 18.99
N ASN A 84 -2.14 10.22 19.80
CA ASN A 84 -1.44 10.53 21.06
C ASN A 84 0.11 10.57 20.90
N ARG A 85 0.59 11.11 19.77
CA ARG A 85 2.01 11.13 19.37
C ARG A 85 2.64 9.74 19.16
N GLY A 86 1.83 8.69 19.06
CA GLY A 86 2.25 7.34 18.68
C GLY A 86 2.22 7.13 17.17
N ASP A 87 2.63 5.92 16.77
CA ASP A 87 2.48 5.45 15.41
C ASP A 87 1.05 4.96 15.16
N ALA A 88 0.53 5.25 13.98
CA ALA A 88 -0.81 4.84 13.58
C ALA A 88 -0.89 4.58 12.07
N SER A 89 -1.99 4.01 11.62
CA SER A 89 -2.39 3.88 10.22
C SER A 89 -3.54 4.82 9.93
N LEU A 90 -3.37 5.74 8.99
CA LEU A 90 -4.41 6.64 8.52
C LEU A 90 -4.93 6.14 7.17
N ARG A 91 -6.23 5.87 7.08
CA ARG A 91 -6.92 5.58 5.82
C ARG A 91 -7.78 6.78 5.44
N LEU A 92 -7.63 7.22 4.19
CA LEU A 92 -8.43 8.27 3.56
C LEU A 92 -9.27 7.61 2.48
N VAL A 93 -10.54 7.94 2.39
CA VAL A 93 -11.46 7.42 1.37
C VAL A 93 -12.17 8.59 0.71
N TRP A 94 -12.37 8.51 -0.61
CA TRP A 94 -13.15 9.45 -1.39
C TRP A 94 -14.16 8.72 -2.25
N THR A 95 -15.43 9.11 -2.16
CA THR A 95 -16.55 8.53 -2.91
C THR A 95 -17.32 9.59 -3.70
N ALA A 96 -18.13 9.16 -4.65
CA ALA A 96 -19.07 10.04 -5.34
C ALA A 96 -20.17 10.58 -4.41
N GLY A 97 -20.35 9.97 -3.24
CA GLY A 97 -21.51 10.19 -2.40
C GLY A 97 -22.76 9.48 -2.93
N PRO A 98 -23.91 9.70 -2.29
CA PRO A 98 -25.18 9.14 -2.74
C PRO A 98 -25.65 9.81 -4.06
N PRO A 99 -26.57 9.16 -4.81
CA PRO A 99 -27.21 9.79 -5.96
C PRO A 99 -27.78 11.16 -5.56
N GLU A 100 -27.52 12.16 -6.42
CA GLU A 100 -27.96 13.56 -6.20
C GLU A 100 -27.38 14.24 -4.92
N GLY A 101 -26.39 13.59 -4.26
CA GLY A 101 -25.69 14.13 -3.09
C GLY A 101 -24.29 14.64 -3.43
N PRO A 102 -23.65 15.34 -2.50
CA PRO A 102 -22.26 15.77 -2.67
C PRO A 102 -21.30 14.59 -2.50
N PRO A 103 -20.07 14.68 -3.09
CA PRO A 103 -19.00 13.75 -2.81
C PRO A 103 -18.72 13.64 -1.31
N SER A 104 -18.29 12.46 -0.87
CA SER A 104 -18.03 12.18 0.53
C SER A 104 -16.59 11.72 0.75
N GLY A 105 -15.96 12.23 1.80
CA GLY A 105 -14.65 11.83 2.28
C GLY A 105 -14.72 11.23 3.67
N LEU A 106 -13.85 10.27 3.94
CA LEU A 106 -13.64 9.69 5.27
C LEU A 106 -12.16 9.70 5.62
N ALA A 107 -11.86 9.90 6.89
CA ALA A 107 -10.55 9.66 7.48
C ALA A 107 -10.70 8.71 8.67
N LEU A 108 -10.07 7.55 8.59
CA LEU A 108 -10.07 6.51 9.61
C LEU A 108 -8.65 6.34 10.17
N LEU A 109 -8.48 6.60 11.45
CA LEU A 109 -7.23 6.36 12.16
C LEU A 109 -7.33 5.04 12.93
N SER A 110 -6.32 4.21 12.81
CA SER A 110 -6.26 2.90 13.47
C SER A 110 -4.86 2.64 14.01
N GLU A 111 -4.75 1.73 14.97
CA GLU A 111 -3.46 1.22 15.39
C GLU A 111 -2.71 0.54 14.24
N VAL A 112 -1.38 0.58 14.28
CA VAL A 112 -0.54 -0.26 13.42
C VAL A 112 -0.71 -1.71 13.88
N PRO A 113 -0.93 -2.68 12.97
CA PRO A 113 -1.09 -4.08 13.36
C PRO A 113 0.15 -4.62 14.09
N GLU A 114 -0.05 -5.19 15.26
CA GLU A 114 1.01 -5.70 16.14
C GLU A 114 1.85 -6.82 15.51
N TRP A 115 1.30 -7.55 14.54
CA TRP A 115 1.99 -8.65 13.87
C TRP A 115 3.12 -8.20 12.93
N ILE A 116 3.18 -6.91 12.57
CA ILE A 116 4.14 -6.40 11.56
C ILE A 116 5.59 -6.52 12.04
N GLU A 117 5.90 -6.08 13.26
CA GLU A 117 7.27 -6.15 13.76
C GLU A 117 7.76 -7.60 13.94
N PRO A 118 7.00 -8.50 14.58
CA PRO A 118 7.38 -9.92 14.64
C PRO A 118 7.54 -10.57 13.26
N ALA A 119 6.70 -10.20 12.29
CA ALA A 119 6.84 -10.70 10.92
C ALA A 119 8.11 -10.18 10.24
N ARG A 120 8.47 -8.91 10.46
CA ARG A 120 9.72 -8.34 9.94
C ARG A 120 10.95 -9.01 10.52
N GLU A 121 10.93 -9.31 11.83
CA GLU A 121 12.03 -9.98 12.52
C GLU A 121 12.25 -11.40 12.00
N ARG A 122 11.19 -12.19 11.80
CA ARG A 122 11.31 -13.55 11.27
C ARG A 122 11.51 -13.61 9.75
N GLY A 123 11.11 -12.57 9.03
CA GLY A 123 10.90 -12.57 7.58
C GLY A 123 9.54 -13.16 7.19
N ALA A 124 8.97 -12.70 6.11
CA ALA A 124 7.71 -13.19 5.57
C ALA A 124 7.96 -14.29 4.52
N THR A 125 6.99 -15.19 4.37
CA THR A 125 6.96 -16.17 3.29
C THR A 125 5.95 -15.75 2.23
N ALA A 126 6.21 -16.09 0.96
CA ALA A 126 5.31 -15.74 -0.13
C ALA A 126 5.03 -16.91 -1.07
N VAL A 127 3.92 -16.81 -1.79
CA VAL A 127 3.59 -17.67 -2.93
C VAL A 127 3.35 -16.85 -4.16
N SER A 128 3.77 -17.33 -5.33
CA SER A 128 3.45 -16.71 -6.59
C SER A 128 2.05 -17.13 -7.06
N LEU A 129 1.28 -16.15 -7.58
CA LEU A 129 -0.03 -16.37 -8.19
C LEU A 129 0.03 -15.93 -9.65
N LEU A 130 -0.05 -16.93 -10.55
CA LEU A 130 0.09 -16.74 -11.99
C LEU A 130 -1.21 -16.28 -12.65
N GLY A 131 -1.09 -15.43 -13.68
CA GLY A 131 -2.19 -15.07 -14.57
C GLY A 131 -3.17 -14.05 -14.01
N VAL A 132 -2.83 -13.35 -12.95
CA VAL A 132 -3.79 -12.54 -12.17
C VAL A 132 -4.15 -11.21 -12.81
N ARG A 133 -3.26 -10.59 -13.60
CA ARG A 133 -3.48 -9.27 -14.19
C ARG A 133 -2.89 -9.15 -15.60
N ALA A 134 -3.55 -8.34 -16.43
CA ALA A 134 -2.97 -7.79 -17.64
C ALA A 134 -2.97 -6.26 -17.53
N ALA A 135 -1.90 -5.61 -18.01
CA ALA A 135 -1.78 -4.15 -18.05
C ALA A 135 -2.64 -3.53 -19.17
N VAL A 136 -3.92 -3.92 -19.25
CA VAL A 136 -4.84 -3.35 -20.25
C VAL A 136 -5.54 -2.12 -19.65
N PRO A 137 -5.55 -0.96 -20.36
CA PRO A 137 -6.01 0.31 -19.79
C PRO A 137 -7.42 0.28 -19.21
N TRP A 138 -8.36 -0.46 -19.82
CA TRP A 138 -9.75 -0.53 -19.33
C TRP A 138 -9.92 -1.37 -18.04
N LEU A 139 -8.92 -2.14 -17.63
CA LEU A 139 -8.89 -2.83 -16.32
C LEU A 139 -8.40 -1.93 -15.18
N LEU A 140 -8.13 -0.65 -15.45
CA LEU A 140 -7.70 0.34 -14.47
C LEU A 140 -6.45 -0.09 -13.70
N PRO A 141 -5.34 -0.43 -14.41
CA PRO A 141 -4.10 -0.83 -13.76
C PRO A 141 -3.55 0.32 -12.90
N GLY A 142 -2.93 -0.03 -11.77
CA GLY A 142 -2.34 0.95 -10.86
C GLY A 142 -3.30 1.83 -10.06
N VAL A 143 -4.63 1.61 -10.19
CA VAL A 143 -5.65 2.37 -9.47
C VAL A 143 -5.87 1.83 -8.06
N LYS A 144 -5.88 2.72 -7.07
CA LYS A 144 -6.14 2.36 -5.67
C LYS A 144 -7.60 2.57 -5.31
N SER A 145 -8.44 1.59 -5.64
CA SER A 145 -9.89 1.60 -5.38
C SER A 145 -10.31 0.59 -4.32
N THR A 146 -11.51 0.75 -3.77
CA THR A 146 -12.09 -0.19 -2.80
C THR A 146 -12.59 -1.51 -3.41
N SER A 147 -12.51 -1.69 -4.74
CA SER A 147 -12.78 -2.95 -5.44
C SER A 147 -11.68 -3.99 -5.19
N TYR A 148 -11.53 -4.40 -3.93
CA TYR A 148 -10.36 -5.14 -3.40
C TYR A 148 -10.55 -6.66 -3.39
N ALA A 149 -11.61 -7.19 -4.01
CA ALA A 149 -11.96 -8.60 -3.95
C ALA A 149 -10.83 -9.53 -4.44
N VAL A 150 -10.15 -9.16 -5.52
CA VAL A 150 -9.02 -9.96 -6.05
C VAL A 150 -7.84 -10.00 -5.06
N ASN A 151 -7.50 -8.88 -4.47
CA ASN A 151 -6.41 -8.80 -3.48
C ASN A 151 -6.74 -9.64 -2.24
N MET A 152 -7.99 -9.57 -1.75
CA MET A 152 -8.46 -10.38 -0.61
C MET A 152 -8.47 -11.87 -0.91
N ALA A 153 -8.88 -12.27 -2.12
CA ALA A 153 -8.84 -13.66 -2.56
C ALA A 153 -7.39 -14.18 -2.63
N ALA A 154 -6.47 -13.36 -3.13
CA ALA A 154 -5.06 -13.70 -3.19
C ALA A 154 -4.42 -13.82 -1.79
N GLU A 155 -4.79 -12.95 -0.84
CA GLU A 155 -4.36 -13.10 0.57
C GLU A 155 -4.90 -14.38 1.20
N ALA A 156 -6.16 -14.74 0.93
CA ALA A 156 -6.76 -15.98 1.43
C ALA A 156 -6.06 -17.20 0.83
N GLU A 157 -5.73 -17.17 -0.47
CA GLU A 157 -5.00 -18.24 -1.15
C GLU A 157 -3.57 -18.41 -0.57
N ALA A 158 -2.83 -17.30 -0.36
CA ALA A 158 -1.52 -17.34 0.29
C ALA A 158 -1.61 -18.00 1.67
N LYS A 159 -2.56 -17.59 2.50
CA LYS A 159 -2.79 -18.18 3.83
C LYS A 159 -3.15 -19.66 3.77
N SER A 160 -3.96 -20.07 2.79
CA SER A 160 -4.32 -21.50 2.61
C SER A 160 -3.10 -22.37 2.28
N ARG A 161 -2.09 -21.79 1.64
CA ARG A 161 -0.79 -22.42 1.33
C ARG A 161 0.26 -22.23 2.45
N GLY A 162 -0.11 -21.61 3.57
CA GLY A 162 0.78 -21.38 4.71
C GLY A 162 1.75 -20.20 4.52
N ALA A 163 1.49 -19.30 3.56
CA ALA A 163 2.31 -18.13 3.30
C ALA A 163 1.70 -16.84 3.86
N ASP A 164 2.54 -15.85 4.11
CA ASP A 164 2.17 -14.54 4.64
C ASP A 164 1.71 -13.56 3.55
N GLU A 165 2.17 -13.76 2.30
CA GLU A 165 1.97 -12.84 1.19
C GLU A 165 1.76 -13.60 -0.13
N ALA A 166 1.08 -13.00 -1.10
CA ALA A 166 1.08 -13.46 -2.47
C ALA A 166 1.77 -12.45 -3.37
N VAL A 167 2.56 -12.93 -4.31
CA VAL A 167 3.18 -12.14 -5.38
C VAL A 167 2.42 -12.42 -6.67
N PHE A 168 1.85 -11.40 -7.26
CA PHE A 168 1.17 -11.49 -8.55
C PHE A 168 2.18 -11.62 -9.68
N VAL A 169 1.92 -12.54 -10.59
CA VAL A 169 2.70 -12.79 -11.79
C VAL A 169 1.71 -12.82 -12.97
N ASP A 170 2.04 -12.18 -14.07
CA ASP A 170 1.17 -12.14 -15.24
C ASP A 170 1.15 -13.44 -16.04
N GLY A 171 0.41 -13.45 -17.17
CA GLY A 171 0.29 -14.63 -18.04
C GLY A 171 1.59 -15.03 -18.75
N ASP A 172 2.55 -14.13 -18.87
CA ASP A 172 3.87 -14.33 -19.49
C ASP A 172 4.96 -14.68 -18.46
N GLY A 173 4.59 -14.79 -17.18
CA GLY A 173 5.51 -15.12 -16.10
C GLY A 173 6.29 -13.92 -15.56
N ILE A 174 5.85 -12.68 -15.84
CA ILE A 174 6.48 -11.44 -15.36
C ILE A 174 5.96 -11.11 -13.97
N VAL A 175 6.87 -10.80 -13.05
CA VAL A 175 6.57 -10.37 -11.68
C VAL A 175 5.89 -9.00 -11.71
N LEU A 176 4.81 -8.86 -10.96
CA LEU A 176 4.08 -7.61 -10.82
C LEU A 176 4.27 -7.00 -9.42
N GLU A 177 3.38 -7.28 -8.50
CA GLU A 177 3.37 -6.70 -7.15
C GLU A 177 2.79 -7.71 -6.15
N GLY A 178 2.85 -7.41 -4.85
CA GLY A 178 2.12 -8.18 -3.85
C GLY A 178 0.66 -7.76 -3.73
N THR A 179 -0.08 -8.38 -2.80
CA THR A 179 -1.53 -8.09 -2.61
C THR A 179 -1.79 -6.65 -2.17
N VAL A 180 -0.89 -6.09 -1.36
CA VAL A 180 -0.96 -4.71 -0.84
C VAL A 180 0.43 -4.04 -0.81
N THR A 181 1.39 -4.58 -1.55
CA THR A 181 2.82 -4.24 -1.49
C THR A 181 3.43 -4.17 -2.88
N ASN A 182 4.54 -3.43 -3.04
CA ASN A 182 5.43 -3.57 -4.18
C ASN A 182 6.55 -4.55 -3.83
N VAL A 183 7.07 -5.27 -4.82
CA VAL A 183 8.09 -6.33 -4.66
C VAL A 183 9.44 -5.82 -5.12
N TRP A 184 10.50 -6.26 -4.42
CA TRP A 184 11.88 -5.90 -4.64
C TRP A 184 12.78 -7.10 -4.46
N TRP A 185 13.88 -7.14 -5.17
CA TRP A 185 14.94 -8.12 -4.94
C TRP A 185 16.30 -7.59 -5.36
N ARG A 186 17.36 -8.23 -4.90
CA ARG A 186 18.73 -7.78 -5.05
C ARG A 186 19.61 -8.80 -5.77
N HIS A 187 20.39 -8.30 -6.72
CA HIS A 187 21.54 -8.98 -7.31
C HIS A 187 22.75 -8.06 -7.19
N GLY A 188 23.78 -8.45 -6.43
CA GLY A 188 24.91 -7.59 -6.10
C GLY A 188 24.48 -6.27 -5.48
N ASP A 189 24.85 -5.14 -6.08
CA ASP A 189 24.47 -3.79 -5.64
C ASP A 189 23.26 -3.25 -6.40
N THR A 190 22.56 -4.08 -7.17
CA THR A 190 21.38 -3.67 -7.93
C THR A 190 20.11 -4.19 -7.27
N LEU A 191 19.21 -3.27 -6.97
CA LEU A 191 17.83 -3.55 -6.56
C LEU A 191 16.93 -3.54 -7.79
N ARG A 192 16.18 -4.60 -7.99
CA ARG A 192 15.18 -4.72 -9.05
C ARG A 192 13.79 -4.57 -8.48
N THR A 193 12.92 -3.89 -9.22
CA THR A 193 11.50 -3.77 -8.93
C THR A 193 10.73 -3.65 -10.24
N PRO A 194 9.53 -4.23 -10.36
CA PRO A 194 8.72 -4.09 -11.57
C PRO A 194 8.45 -2.64 -11.94
N SER A 195 8.48 -2.34 -13.26
CA SER A 195 8.15 -1.02 -13.81
C SER A 195 6.66 -0.69 -13.66
N LEU A 196 6.33 0.60 -13.50
CA LEU A 196 4.95 1.06 -13.46
C LEU A 196 4.18 0.79 -14.78
N ASP A 197 4.89 0.65 -15.91
CA ASP A 197 4.31 0.30 -17.21
C ASP A 197 3.62 -1.08 -17.21
N LEU A 198 3.94 -1.92 -16.23
CA LEU A 198 3.28 -3.21 -16.01
C LEU A 198 1.92 -3.09 -15.30
N GLY A 199 1.48 -1.86 -15.02
CA GLY A 199 0.18 -1.61 -14.38
C GLY A 199 0.14 -1.91 -12.88
N ILE A 200 1.29 -1.98 -12.23
CA ILE A 200 1.38 -2.08 -10.76
C ILE A 200 1.05 -0.74 -10.11
N LEU A 201 0.73 -0.77 -8.82
CA LEU A 201 0.48 0.45 -8.07
C LEU A 201 1.76 1.29 -7.93
N ALA A 202 1.69 2.59 -8.25
CA ALA A 202 2.73 3.56 -7.97
C ALA A 202 2.85 3.79 -6.46
N GLY A 203 3.58 2.90 -5.76
CA GLY A 203 3.71 2.92 -4.31
C GLY A 203 4.45 4.16 -3.83
N VAL A 204 3.90 4.90 -2.86
CA VAL A 204 4.60 6.05 -2.24
C VAL A 204 5.85 5.58 -1.51
N THR A 205 5.77 4.47 -0.78
CA THR A 205 6.95 3.85 -0.16
C THR A 205 7.93 3.36 -1.23
N ARG A 206 7.45 2.74 -2.33
CA ARG A 206 8.31 2.35 -3.45
C ARG A 206 9.11 3.55 -3.98
N ALA A 207 8.46 4.68 -4.28
CA ALA A 207 9.14 5.90 -4.73
C ALA A 207 10.16 6.40 -3.71
N THR A 208 9.81 6.39 -2.42
CA THR A 208 10.74 6.76 -1.34
C THR A 208 11.96 5.84 -1.28
N LEU A 209 11.79 4.53 -1.47
CA LEU A 209 12.93 3.60 -1.48
C LEU A 209 13.84 3.81 -2.70
N ILE A 210 13.30 4.18 -3.86
CA ILE A 210 14.11 4.58 -5.03
C ILE A 210 14.95 5.81 -4.69
N GLU A 211 14.38 6.81 -4.00
CA GLU A 211 15.11 8.00 -3.54
C GLU A 211 16.23 7.66 -2.54
N LEU A 212 16.02 6.68 -1.66
CA LEU A 212 16.94 6.30 -0.60
C LEU A 212 18.04 5.32 -1.02
N ALA A 213 17.78 4.49 -2.02
CA ALA A 213 18.65 3.39 -2.44
C ALA A 213 20.11 3.84 -2.73
N PRO A 214 20.37 4.97 -3.45
CA PRO A 214 21.74 5.41 -3.71
C PRO A 214 22.53 5.74 -2.44
N ALA A 215 21.90 6.33 -1.43
CA ALA A 215 22.54 6.63 -0.15
C ALA A 215 22.84 5.35 0.67
N CYS A 216 22.14 4.25 0.37
CA CYS A 216 22.39 2.92 0.93
C CYS A 216 23.39 2.09 0.08
N GLY A 217 23.94 2.65 -0.98
CA GLY A 217 24.93 1.97 -1.85
C GLY A 217 24.31 1.11 -2.95
N TYR A 218 23.03 1.29 -3.28
CA TYR A 218 22.32 0.51 -4.29
C TYR A 218 21.93 1.34 -5.51
N THR A 219 22.02 0.72 -6.69
CA THR A 219 21.34 1.18 -7.90
C THR A 219 19.96 0.55 -7.99
N VAL A 220 19.00 1.21 -8.64
CA VAL A 220 17.65 0.66 -8.85
C VAL A 220 17.41 0.45 -10.34
N GLU A 221 16.99 -0.75 -10.70
CA GLU A 221 16.56 -1.13 -12.03
C GLU A 221 15.05 -1.41 -12.03
N GLU A 222 14.30 -0.61 -12.77
CA GLU A 222 12.86 -0.78 -12.98
C GLU A 222 12.62 -1.47 -14.33
N GLY A 223 11.86 -2.57 -14.37
CA GLY A 223 11.68 -3.30 -15.61
C GLY A 223 10.63 -4.40 -15.55
N ALA A 224 10.55 -5.16 -16.63
CA ALA A 224 9.80 -6.41 -16.73
C ALA A 224 10.72 -7.58 -16.47
N PHE A 225 10.53 -8.29 -15.37
CA PHE A 225 11.39 -9.38 -14.94
C PHE A 225 10.60 -10.66 -14.77
N ALA A 226 11.16 -11.77 -15.25
CA ALA A 226 10.56 -13.09 -15.07
C ALA A 226 10.60 -13.52 -13.58
N LEU A 227 9.63 -14.32 -13.15
CA LEU A 227 9.59 -14.90 -11.80
C LEU A 227 10.90 -15.61 -11.43
N ARG A 228 11.55 -16.26 -12.39
CA ARG A 228 12.84 -16.94 -12.17
C ARG A 228 13.90 -15.97 -11.63
N ASP A 229 13.95 -14.73 -12.12
CA ASP A 229 14.92 -13.72 -11.67
C ASP A 229 14.74 -13.38 -10.18
N LEU A 230 13.49 -13.24 -9.73
CA LEU A 230 13.16 -13.08 -8.31
C LEU A 230 13.55 -14.31 -7.47
N LEU A 231 13.28 -15.52 -7.99
CA LEU A 231 13.59 -16.76 -7.27
C LEU A 231 15.09 -17.05 -7.17
N GLU A 232 15.92 -16.47 -8.05
CA GLU A 232 17.38 -16.59 -8.04
C GLU A 232 18.08 -15.42 -7.33
N ALA A 233 17.30 -14.51 -6.72
CA ALA A 233 17.83 -13.34 -6.02
C ALA A 233 18.59 -13.72 -4.74
N GLU A 234 19.58 -12.88 -4.38
CA GLU A 234 20.31 -12.99 -3.11
C GLU A 234 19.48 -12.56 -1.92
N GLU A 235 18.52 -11.66 -2.13
CA GLU A 235 17.63 -11.09 -1.14
C GLU A 235 16.36 -10.59 -1.82
N ALA A 236 15.20 -10.77 -1.19
CA ALA A 236 13.95 -10.16 -1.63
C ALA A 236 13.19 -9.53 -0.44
N PHE A 237 12.37 -8.54 -0.75
CA PHE A 237 11.51 -7.87 0.24
C PHE A 237 10.31 -7.22 -0.44
N THR A 238 9.32 -6.87 0.36
CA THR A 238 8.18 -6.06 -0.09
C THR A 238 8.18 -4.70 0.58
N SER A 239 7.48 -3.73 -0.03
CA SER A 239 7.31 -2.40 0.54
C SER A 239 5.86 -1.93 0.50
N SER A 240 5.41 -1.30 1.58
CA SER A 240 4.13 -0.59 1.64
C SER A 240 4.14 0.43 2.77
N SER A 241 3.18 1.36 2.76
CA SER A 241 3.18 2.45 3.75
C SER A 241 3.07 1.96 5.19
N VAL A 242 2.25 0.93 5.48
CA VAL A 242 2.04 0.44 6.84
C VAL A 242 3.05 -0.63 7.25
N ARG A 243 3.36 -1.56 6.34
CA ARG A 243 4.32 -2.64 6.60
C ARG A 243 5.78 -2.18 6.42
N GLU A 244 6.00 -0.99 5.85
CA GLU A 244 7.32 -0.45 5.51
C GLU A 244 8.11 -1.41 4.60
N VAL A 245 9.34 -1.76 4.95
CA VAL A 245 10.13 -2.79 4.26
C VAL A 245 9.96 -4.12 5.00
N MET A 246 9.50 -5.15 4.30
CA MET A 246 9.24 -6.48 4.85
C MET A 246 10.11 -7.51 4.12
N PRO A 247 11.13 -8.10 4.77
CA PRO A 247 11.96 -9.13 4.14
C PRO A 247 11.14 -10.35 3.75
N LEU A 248 11.41 -10.92 2.57
CA LEU A 248 10.91 -12.22 2.14
C LEU A 248 12.03 -13.25 2.30
N VAL A 249 11.75 -14.32 3.04
CA VAL A 249 12.72 -15.39 3.32
C VAL A 249 12.40 -16.69 2.59
N GLU A 250 11.24 -16.77 1.97
CA GLU A 250 10.81 -17.91 1.18
C GLU A 250 9.80 -17.47 0.12
N ILE A 251 9.92 -17.98 -1.12
CA ILE A 251 8.91 -17.84 -2.17
C ILE A 251 8.71 -19.22 -2.81
N ASP A 252 7.46 -19.69 -2.88
CA ASP A 252 7.07 -20.99 -3.46
C ASP A 252 7.85 -22.19 -2.88
N GLY A 253 8.14 -22.17 -1.57
CA GLY A 253 8.92 -23.21 -0.89
C GLY A 253 10.42 -23.09 -1.11
N ARG A 254 10.90 -22.12 -1.89
CA ARG A 254 12.31 -21.84 -2.12
C ARG A 254 12.80 -20.80 -1.12
N ALA A 255 13.77 -21.19 -0.30
CA ALA A 255 14.40 -20.28 0.66
C ALA A 255 15.17 -19.17 -0.08
N LEU A 256 15.03 -17.94 0.41
CA LEU A 256 15.80 -16.76 0.01
C LEU A 256 16.71 -16.29 1.14
N GLY A 257 17.86 -15.74 0.79
CA GLY A 257 18.77 -15.13 1.75
C GLY A 257 18.15 -13.89 2.42
N ARG A 258 18.53 -13.67 3.67
CA ARG A 258 18.40 -12.35 4.29
C ARG A 258 19.67 -11.57 3.96
N GLY A 259 19.50 -10.47 3.27
CA GLY A 259 20.61 -9.59 2.94
C GLY A 259 20.52 -8.24 3.66
N PRO A 260 21.50 -7.36 3.43
CA PRO A 260 21.55 -6.08 4.12
C PRO A 260 20.61 -5.02 3.56
N ALA A 261 20.09 -5.18 2.33
CA ALA A 261 19.38 -4.10 1.66
C ALA A 261 18.04 -3.77 2.34
N SER A 262 17.26 -4.79 2.69
CA SER A 262 15.99 -4.58 3.40
C SER A 262 16.17 -3.89 4.74
N GLU A 263 17.20 -4.25 5.50
CA GLU A 263 17.51 -3.64 6.79
C GLU A 263 17.98 -2.19 6.64
N GLN A 264 18.91 -1.94 5.71
CA GLN A 264 19.44 -0.60 5.45
C GLN A 264 18.35 0.36 4.96
N LEU A 265 17.52 -0.09 4.02
CA LEU A 265 16.40 0.70 3.51
C LEU A 265 15.32 0.93 4.56
N GLN A 266 15.02 -0.08 5.40
CA GLN A 266 14.10 0.08 6.53
C GLN A 266 14.60 1.15 7.50
N LYS A 267 15.89 1.12 7.85
CA LYS A 267 16.51 2.11 8.72
C LYS A 267 16.46 3.51 8.09
N ALA A 268 16.88 3.64 6.84
CA ALA A 268 16.87 4.92 6.12
C ALA A 268 15.45 5.51 5.99
N LEU A 269 14.44 4.66 5.75
CA LEU A 269 13.03 5.08 5.71
C LEU A 269 12.57 5.65 7.06
N ARG A 270 12.91 5.00 8.17
CA ARG A 270 12.54 5.48 9.51
C ARG A 270 13.30 6.74 9.92
N GLU A 271 14.56 6.87 9.54
CA GLU A 271 15.35 8.10 9.73
C GLU A 271 14.74 9.27 8.97
N LEU A 272 14.34 9.06 7.69
CA LEU A 272 13.66 10.07 6.90
C LEU A 272 12.31 10.45 7.54
N ALA A 273 11.53 9.49 8.01
CA ALA A 273 10.24 9.74 8.66
C ALA A 273 10.43 10.56 9.95
N ALA A 274 11.45 10.24 10.75
CA ALA A 274 11.79 10.99 11.96
C ALA A 274 12.27 12.42 11.68
N ALA A 275 13.03 12.63 10.60
CA ALA A 275 13.50 13.96 10.20
C ALA A 275 12.38 14.84 9.63
N SER A 276 11.31 14.24 9.13
CA SER A 276 10.10 14.92 8.61
C SER A 276 9.08 15.21 9.72
N SER A 277 9.43 14.88 10.96
CA SER A 277 8.57 14.94 12.16
C SER A 277 8.63 16.28 12.88
#